data_f048ce983df5d53b923ea74cadade374
#
_entry.id   f048ce983df5d53b923ea74cadade374
#
_cell.length_a   1.000
_cell.length_b   1.000
_cell.length_c   1.000
_cell.angle_alpha   90.00
_cell.angle_beta   90.00
_cell.angle_gamma   90.00
#
_symmetry.space_group_name_H-M   'P 1'
#
loop_
_entity.id
_entity.type
_entity.pdbx_description
1 polymer ?
#
loop_
_entity_poly.entity_id
_entity_poly.type
_entity_poly.pdbx_seq_one_letter_code
_entity_poly.pdbx_strand_id
1 'polypeptide(L)'
;LFRSGQASTPLAYLIGKTHPDVSYIEVVSSIASKSAGPATRLNIDEYVETTANAASFFSGCTNTKAILILNPAIPCVNMQTTVFATVGQNNMKELKVLVDEIVAKIQVYVPKYQLIVPPTMEDNRIIMTVQVQGLGDYMPSYAGNLDIINCAAIVTAEEYAKKNLKSA
;
A
#
# COMPACT_ATOMS: atom_id res chain seq x y z
N LEU A 1 9.93 -3.78 8.49
CA LEU A 1 8.88 -2.99 7.77
C LEU A 1 8.66 -3.41 6.31
N PHE A 2 9.25 -4.49 5.86
CA PHE A 2 8.98 -5.03 4.52
C PHE A 2 7.83 -6.03 4.61
N ARG A 3 6.60 -5.50 4.48
CA ARG A 3 5.35 -6.28 4.46
C ARG A 3 4.43 -5.72 3.39
N SER A 4 3.33 -6.39 3.10
CA SER A 4 2.35 -5.97 2.07
C SER A 4 1.72 -4.57 2.32
N GLY A 5 1.93 -3.96 3.49
CA GLY A 5 1.66 -2.54 3.74
C GLY A 5 2.38 -1.57 2.79
N GLN A 6 3.39 -2.05 2.04
CA GLN A 6 4.06 -1.27 1.00
C GLN A 6 3.11 -0.73 -0.08
N ALA A 7 2.00 -1.43 -0.33
CA ALA A 7 0.99 -0.96 -1.30
C ALA A 7 0.21 0.26 -0.81
N SER A 8 -0.03 0.40 0.50
CA SER A 8 -0.86 1.46 1.09
C SER A 8 -0.07 2.61 1.69
N THR A 9 1.14 2.35 2.19
CA THR A 9 1.95 3.36 2.89
C THR A 9 2.20 4.63 2.07
N PRO A 10 2.55 4.55 0.76
CA PRO A 10 2.71 5.76 -0.06
C PRO A 10 1.42 6.56 -0.18
N LEU A 11 0.27 5.89 -0.24
CA LEU A 11 -1.03 6.54 -0.34
C LEU A 11 -1.40 7.25 0.98
N ALA A 12 -1.19 6.58 2.11
CA ALA A 12 -1.40 7.16 3.43
C ALA A 12 -0.52 8.41 3.64
N TYR A 13 0.75 8.35 3.23
CA TYR A 13 1.66 9.49 3.26
C TYR A 13 1.12 10.68 2.46
N LEU A 14 0.63 10.45 1.24
CA LEU A 14 0.09 11.51 0.39
C LEU A 14 -1.19 12.13 0.95
N ILE A 15 -2.05 11.30 1.56
CA ILE A 15 -3.24 11.80 2.27
C ILE A 15 -2.82 12.75 3.39
N GLY A 16 -1.91 12.35 4.28
CA GLY A 16 -1.44 13.22 5.38
C GLY A 16 -0.76 14.49 4.90
N LYS A 17 -0.03 14.41 3.78
CA LYS A 17 0.64 15.56 3.16
C LYS A 17 -0.35 16.58 2.60
N THR A 18 -1.42 16.13 1.94
CA THR A 18 -2.40 17.02 1.27
C THR A 18 -3.57 17.39 2.16
N HIS A 19 -3.86 16.57 3.19
CA HIS A 19 -4.95 16.76 4.13
C HIS A 19 -4.43 16.63 5.57
N PRO A 20 -3.76 17.68 6.11
CA PRO A 20 -3.22 17.65 7.47
C PRO A 20 -4.30 17.54 8.56
N ASP A 21 -5.55 17.78 8.18
CA ASP A 21 -6.74 17.63 9.01
C ASP A 21 -7.38 16.22 8.96
N VAL A 22 -6.68 15.24 8.38
CA VAL A 22 -7.15 13.86 8.34
C VAL A 22 -7.41 13.33 9.74
N SER A 23 -8.63 12.85 9.96
CA SER A 23 -9.10 12.40 11.30
C SER A 23 -9.18 10.87 11.43
N TYR A 24 -9.20 10.15 10.32
CA TYR A 24 -9.26 8.69 10.29
C TYR A 24 -8.67 8.14 8.99
N ILE A 25 -7.90 7.04 9.09
CA ILE A 25 -7.45 6.27 7.92
C ILE A 25 -7.73 4.78 8.14
N GLU A 26 -8.31 4.14 7.15
CA GLU A 26 -8.50 2.69 7.11
C GLU A 26 -7.84 2.10 5.87
N VAL A 27 -7.05 1.05 6.08
CA VAL A 27 -6.40 0.28 5.02
C VAL A 27 -7.04 -1.11 4.95
N VAL A 28 -7.68 -1.43 3.84
CA VAL A 28 -8.27 -2.75 3.61
C VAL A 28 -7.49 -3.45 2.49
N SER A 29 -6.77 -4.51 2.84
CA SER A 29 -6.01 -5.32 1.88
C SER A 29 -6.67 -6.67 1.67
N SER A 30 -6.93 -7.04 0.41
CA SER A 30 -7.40 -8.36 -0.01
C SER A 30 -6.30 -9.06 -0.79
N ILE A 31 -5.89 -10.24 -0.35
CA ILE A 31 -4.90 -11.09 -1.02
C ILE A 31 -5.50 -12.46 -1.29
N ALA A 32 -5.01 -13.16 -2.32
CA ALA A 32 -5.41 -14.54 -2.54
C ALA A 32 -5.05 -15.40 -1.31
N SER A 33 -6.00 -16.18 -0.82
CA SER A 33 -5.78 -17.06 0.34
C SER A 33 -4.58 -17.99 0.15
N LYS A 34 -4.31 -18.42 -1.09
CA LYS A 34 -3.16 -19.27 -1.44
C LYS A 34 -1.82 -18.54 -1.34
N SER A 35 -1.77 -17.22 -1.38
CA SER A 35 -0.54 -16.44 -1.18
C SER A 35 -0.19 -16.21 0.30
N ALA A 36 -1.10 -16.57 1.21
CA ALA A 36 -0.90 -16.48 2.65
C ALA A 36 -0.43 -17.84 3.19
N GLY A 37 0.87 -18.00 3.36
CA GLY A 37 1.48 -19.19 3.95
C GLY A 37 1.24 -19.31 5.46
N PRO A 38 1.71 -20.41 6.11
CA PRO A 38 1.50 -20.65 7.54
C PRO A 38 2.01 -19.49 8.41
N ALA A 39 3.17 -18.93 8.11
CA ALA A 39 3.73 -17.80 8.85
C ALA A 39 2.84 -16.56 8.78
N THR A 40 2.28 -16.23 7.62
CA THR A 40 1.33 -15.11 7.47
C THR A 40 0.08 -15.34 8.32
N ARG A 41 -0.46 -16.55 8.31
CA ARG A 41 -1.69 -16.92 9.04
C ARG A 41 -1.51 -16.87 10.56
N LEU A 42 -0.33 -17.25 11.05
CA LEU A 42 0.01 -17.20 12.48
C LEU A 42 0.27 -15.76 12.97
N ASN A 43 0.59 -14.83 12.05
CA ASN A 43 0.99 -13.46 12.39
C ASN A 43 0.05 -12.39 11.78
N ILE A 44 -1.24 -12.72 11.58
CA ILE A 44 -2.22 -11.77 11.01
C ILE A 44 -2.36 -10.53 11.90
N ASP A 45 -2.44 -10.71 13.20
CA ASP A 45 -2.62 -9.61 14.15
C ASP A 45 -1.43 -8.64 14.09
N GLU A 46 -0.20 -9.16 14.05
CA GLU A 46 1.02 -8.35 13.88
C GLU A 46 1.03 -7.62 12.53
N TYR A 47 0.53 -8.26 11.47
CA TYR A 47 0.40 -7.61 10.16
C TYR A 47 -0.56 -6.42 10.22
N VAL A 48 -1.73 -6.60 10.83
CA VAL A 48 -2.78 -5.58 10.98
C VAL A 48 -2.24 -4.41 11.81
N GLU A 49 -1.65 -4.69 12.96
CA GLU A 49 -1.07 -3.68 13.85
C GLU A 49 0.06 -2.89 13.15
N THR A 50 0.99 -3.60 12.52
CA THR A 50 2.14 -2.96 11.83
C THR A 50 1.66 -2.09 10.67
N THR A 51 0.62 -2.51 9.93
CA THR A 51 0.07 -1.73 8.81
C THR A 51 -0.64 -0.48 9.30
N ALA A 52 -1.43 -0.58 10.39
CA ALA A 52 -2.08 0.57 11.01
C ALA A 52 -1.05 1.57 11.55
N ASN A 53 -0.02 1.09 12.25
CA ASN A 53 1.06 1.92 12.78
C ASN A 53 1.85 2.62 11.65
N ALA A 54 2.11 1.95 10.53
CA ALA A 54 2.74 2.56 9.38
C ALA A 54 1.86 3.66 8.77
N ALA A 55 0.56 3.40 8.59
CA ALA A 55 -0.38 4.40 8.10
C ALA A 55 -0.40 5.63 9.02
N SER A 56 -0.42 5.43 10.34
CA SER A 56 -0.34 6.51 11.33
C SER A 56 0.95 7.31 11.22
N PHE A 57 2.08 6.63 11.22
CA PHE A 57 3.40 7.27 11.19
C PHE A 57 3.61 8.14 9.94
N PHE A 58 3.23 7.63 8.76
CA PHE A 58 3.47 8.32 7.50
C PHE A 58 2.43 9.39 7.18
N SER A 59 1.21 9.27 7.68
CA SER A 59 0.15 10.28 7.46
C SER A 59 0.08 11.35 8.55
N GLY A 60 0.60 11.07 9.74
CA GLY A 60 0.40 11.89 10.93
C GLY A 60 -0.99 11.70 11.58
N CYS A 61 -1.86 10.85 11.01
CA CYS A 61 -3.17 10.53 11.58
C CYS A 61 -3.02 9.52 12.73
N THR A 62 -3.51 9.84 13.91
CA THR A 62 -3.42 8.95 15.09
C THR A 62 -4.50 7.86 15.12
N ASN A 63 -5.62 8.08 14.43
CA ASN A 63 -6.73 7.13 14.37
C ASN A 63 -6.67 6.33 13.08
N THR A 64 -6.00 5.17 13.13
CA THR A 64 -5.78 4.33 11.97
C THR A 64 -6.22 2.90 12.21
N LYS A 65 -6.70 2.22 11.16
CA LYS A 65 -7.10 0.82 11.19
C LYS A 65 -6.59 0.10 9.96
N ALA A 66 -6.27 -1.18 10.11
CA ALA A 66 -5.98 -2.06 8.98
C ALA A 66 -6.84 -3.32 9.05
N ILE A 67 -7.18 -3.85 7.88
CA ILE A 67 -7.94 -5.09 7.71
C ILE A 67 -7.24 -5.92 6.64
N LEU A 68 -7.03 -7.20 6.91
CA LEU A 68 -6.53 -8.17 5.94
C LEU A 68 -7.61 -9.19 5.61
N ILE A 69 -7.93 -9.31 4.33
CA ILE A 69 -8.88 -10.29 3.79
C ILE A 69 -8.10 -11.38 3.06
N LEU A 70 -8.23 -12.62 3.50
CA LEU A 70 -7.73 -13.79 2.79
C LEU A 70 -8.82 -14.30 1.84
N ASN A 71 -8.74 -13.92 0.57
CA ASN A 71 -9.76 -14.21 -0.43
C ASN A 71 -9.64 -15.64 -0.97
N PRO A 72 -10.64 -16.49 -0.79
CA PRO A 72 -10.61 -17.89 -1.23
C PRO A 72 -11.02 -18.12 -2.70
N ALA A 73 -11.29 -17.06 -3.47
CA ALA A 73 -11.82 -17.16 -4.84
C ALA A 73 -10.94 -18.04 -5.76
N ILE A 74 -11.60 -18.73 -6.67
CA ILE A 74 -10.99 -19.52 -7.75
C ILE A 74 -11.63 -19.07 -9.08
N PRO A 75 -10.83 -18.56 -10.05
CA PRO A 75 -9.35 -18.38 -10.00
C PRO A 75 -8.92 -17.36 -8.94
N CYS A 76 -7.67 -17.48 -8.47
CA CYS A 76 -7.12 -16.58 -7.46
C CYS A 76 -7.14 -15.12 -7.95
N VAL A 77 -7.55 -14.21 -7.07
CA VAL A 77 -7.56 -12.77 -7.33
C VAL A 77 -6.18 -12.15 -7.09
N ASN A 78 -5.85 -11.08 -7.81
CA ASN A 78 -4.68 -10.27 -7.51
C ASN A 78 -4.87 -9.52 -6.19
N MET A 79 -3.77 -9.13 -5.55
CA MET A 79 -3.81 -8.27 -4.37
C MET A 79 -4.48 -6.94 -4.71
N GLN A 80 -5.42 -6.53 -3.88
CA GLN A 80 -6.03 -5.20 -3.91
C GLN A 80 -5.91 -4.55 -2.53
N THR A 81 -5.59 -3.27 -2.52
CA THR A 81 -5.53 -2.48 -1.29
C THR A 81 -6.32 -1.20 -1.47
N THR A 82 -7.34 -1.02 -0.66
CA THR A 82 -8.14 0.20 -0.61
C THR A 82 -7.74 1.02 0.61
N VAL A 83 -7.54 2.30 0.41
CA VAL A 83 -7.32 3.27 1.48
C VAL A 83 -8.52 4.18 1.54
N PHE A 84 -9.13 4.24 2.72
CA PHE A 84 -10.18 5.17 3.08
C PHE A 84 -9.61 6.22 4.03
N ALA A 85 -10.01 7.48 3.87
CA ALA A 85 -9.63 8.52 4.82
C ALA A 85 -10.77 9.51 5.03
N THR A 86 -11.00 9.92 6.28
CA THR A 86 -11.94 10.99 6.61
C THR A 86 -11.18 12.29 6.80
N VAL A 87 -11.56 13.31 6.03
CA VAL A 87 -10.90 14.62 5.98
C VAL A 87 -11.92 15.75 6.08
N GLY A 88 -11.52 16.91 6.57
CA GLY A 88 -12.38 18.10 6.65
C GLY A 88 -12.23 19.03 5.44
N GLN A 89 -11.07 19.01 4.78
CA GLN A 89 -10.76 19.86 3.64
C GLN A 89 -10.78 19.08 2.33
N ASN A 90 -11.00 19.78 1.22
CA ASN A 90 -11.03 19.18 -0.12
C ASN A 90 -9.84 19.63 -0.95
N ASN A 91 -8.71 18.93 -0.81
CA ASN A 91 -7.50 19.13 -1.63
C ASN A 91 -7.35 18.03 -2.70
N MET A 92 -8.46 17.50 -3.21
CA MET A 92 -8.49 16.37 -4.14
C MET A 92 -7.70 16.60 -5.42
N LYS A 93 -7.62 17.85 -5.91
CA LYS A 93 -6.86 18.17 -7.12
C LYS A 93 -5.36 17.88 -6.93
N GLU A 94 -4.79 18.33 -5.81
CA GLU A 94 -3.39 18.08 -5.47
C GLU A 94 -3.14 16.61 -5.20
N LEU A 95 -4.03 15.96 -4.43
CA LEU A 95 -3.91 14.54 -4.12
C LEU A 95 -3.86 13.68 -5.39
N LYS A 96 -4.75 13.93 -6.36
CA LYS A 96 -4.76 13.18 -7.63
C LYS A 96 -3.44 13.26 -8.37
N VAL A 97 -2.88 14.46 -8.53
CA VAL A 97 -1.60 14.65 -9.20
C VAL A 97 -0.47 13.88 -8.48
N LEU A 98 -0.38 14.02 -7.17
CA LEU A 98 0.65 13.34 -6.39
C LEU A 98 0.49 11.80 -6.37
N VAL A 99 -0.75 11.31 -6.41
CA VAL A 99 -1.01 9.86 -6.51
C VAL A 99 -0.56 9.33 -7.87
N ASP A 100 -0.84 10.02 -8.96
CA ASP A 100 -0.37 9.60 -10.28
C ASP A 100 1.17 9.59 -10.35
N GLU A 101 1.83 10.60 -9.78
CA GLU A 101 3.30 10.65 -9.71
C GLU A 101 3.89 9.50 -8.88
N ILE A 102 3.32 9.18 -7.71
CA ILE A 102 3.85 8.12 -6.85
C ILE A 102 3.60 6.75 -7.48
N VAL A 103 2.47 6.54 -8.13
CA VAL A 103 2.17 5.31 -8.89
C VAL A 103 3.22 5.10 -9.97
N ALA A 104 3.53 6.12 -10.76
CA ALA A 104 4.58 6.04 -11.78
C ALA A 104 5.96 5.70 -11.20
N LYS A 105 6.32 6.27 -10.04
CA LYS A 105 7.58 5.94 -9.34
C LYS A 105 7.61 4.50 -8.84
N ILE A 106 6.49 3.99 -8.30
CA ILE A 106 6.40 2.61 -7.82
C ILE A 106 6.48 1.64 -8.99
N GLN A 107 5.89 1.96 -10.13
CA GLN A 107 5.90 1.13 -11.34
C GLN A 107 7.32 0.89 -11.89
N VAL A 108 8.30 1.73 -11.56
CA VAL A 108 9.71 1.51 -11.92
C VAL A 108 10.24 0.20 -11.34
N TYR A 109 9.80 -0.19 -10.13
CA TYR A 109 10.26 -1.41 -9.47
C TYR A 109 9.15 -2.43 -9.19
N VAL A 110 7.89 -2.05 -9.33
CA VAL A 110 6.71 -2.93 -9.31
C VAL A 110 5.87 -2.65 -10.56
N PRO A 111 6.24 -3.13 -11.75
CA PRO A 111 5.62 -2.71 -13.02
C PRO A 111 4.11 -2.94 -13.11
N LYS A 112 3.60 -3.92 -12.34
CA LYS A 112 2.16 -4.26 -12.31
C LYS A 112 1.43 -3.68 -11.06
N TYR A 113 1.96 -2.62 -10.46
CA TYR A 113 1.25 -1.80 -9.49
C TYR A 113 0.32 -0.86 -10.26
N GLN A 114 -0.97 -0.92 -10.02
CA GLN A 114 -1.98 -0.19 -10.78
C GLN A 114 -2.97 0.53 -9.85
N LEU A 115 -3.26 1.78 -10.16
CA LEU A 115 -4.35 2.53 -9.54
C LEU A 115 -5.66 2.13 -10.24
N ILE A 116 -6.47 1.26 -9.62
CA ILE A 116 -7.74 0.77 -10.21
C ILE A 116 -8.94 1.61 -9.82
N VAL A 117 -8.88 2.31 -8.68
CA VAL A 117 -9.84 3.35 -8.30
C VAL A 117 -9.04 4.61 -7.97
N PRO A 118 -9.10 5.64 -8.83
CA PRO A 118 -8.42 6.91 -8.56
C PRO A 118 -9.02 7.58 -7.32
N PRO A 119 -8.27 8.52 -6.68
CA PRO A 119 -8.79 9.25 -5.53
C PRO A 119 -10.15 9.88 -5.84
N THR A 120 -11.16 9.46 -5.11
CA THR A 120 -12.53 9.99 -5.15
C THR A 120 -12.94 10.42 -3.76
N MET A 121 -13.86 11.38 -3.66
CA MET A 121 -14.37 11.86 -2.39
C MET A 121 -15.89 11.77 -2.37
N GLU A 122 -16.42 11.13 -1.33
CA GLU A 122 -17.84 11.04 -1.00
C GLU A 122 -18.01 11.40 0.47
N ASP A 123 -18.86 12.36 0.79
CA ASP A 123 -19.19 12.77 2.16
C ASP A 123 -17.95 12.96 3.07
N ASN A 124 -16.97 13.75 2.63
CA ASN A 124 -15.69 13.96 3.32
C ASN A 124 -14.81 12.68 3.47
N ARG A 125 -15.14 11.62 2.77
CA ARG A 125 -14.38 10.38 2.77
C ARG A 125 -13.65 10.21 1.43
N ILE A 126 -12.34 10.19 1.51
CA ILE A 126 -11.47 9.83 0.37
C ILE A 126 -11.45 8.32 0.24
N ILE A 127 -11.55 7.83 -1.01
CA ILE A 127 -11.46 6.43 -1.36
C ILE A 127 -10.50 6.30 -2.54
N MET A 128 -9.52 5.40 -2.45
CA MET A 128 -8.68 5.02 -3.58
C MET A 128 -8.24 3.57 -3.45
N THR A 129 -8.07 2.87 -4.58
CA THR A 129 -7.71 1.45 -4.59
C THR A 129 -6.58 1.20 -5.56
N VAL A 130 -5.58 0.48 -5.11
CA VAL A 130 -4.50 -0.04 -5.93
C VAL A 130 -4.57 -1.56 -6.03
N GLN A 131 -4.12 -2.08 -7.15
CA GLN A 131 -3.95 -3.50 -7.40
C GLN A 131 -2.47 -3.80 -7.62
N VAL A 132 -2.00 -4.92 -7.07
CA VAL A 132 -0.66 -5.43 -7.31
C VAL A 132 -0.78 -6.84 -7.88
N GLN A 133 -0.33 -6.99 -9.10
CA GLN A 133 -0.15 -8.31 -9.73
C GLN A 133 1.34 -8.65 -9.74
N GLY A 134 1.69 -9.85 -9.34
CA GLY A 134 3.07 -10.34 -9.42
C GLY A 134 3.52 -10.56 -10.87
N LEU A 135 4.82 -10.52 -11.10
CA LEU A 135 5.41 -10.74 -12.43
C LEU A 135 5.18 -12.18 -12.92
N GLY A 136 5.18 -13.14 -12.00
CA GLY A 136 4.99 -14.54 -12.33
C GLY A 136 6.29 -15.30 -12.59
N ASP A 137 7.45 -14.68 -12.31
CA ASP A 137 8.76 -15.27 -12.59
C ASP A 137 9.11 -16.43 -11.66
N TYR A 138 8.93 -16.24 -10.35
CA TYR A 138 9.23 -17.24 -9.32
C TYR A 138 7.99 -17.62 -8.51
N MET A 139 7.01 -16.74 -8.43
CA MET A 139 5.77 -16.95 -7.69
C MET A 139 4.58 -16.72 -8.63
N PRO A 140 3.43 -17.36 -8.35
CA PRO A 140 2.24 -17.13 -9.17
C PRO A 140 1.85 -15.64 -9.22
N SER A 141 1.33 -15.19 -10.35
CA SER A 141 0.98 -13.77 -10.57
C SER A 141 -0.03 -13.20 -9.56
N TYR A 142 -0.86 -14.04 -8.94
CA TYR A 142 -1.75 -13.62 -7.86
C TYR A 142 -1.02 -13.28 -6.55
N ALA A 143 0.25 -13.67 -6.40
CA ALA A 143 1.06 -13.42 -5.21
C ALA A 143 1.74 -12.04 -5.22
N GLY A 144 1.08 -11.02 -5.74
CA GLY A 144 1.59 -9.64 -5.81
C GLY A 144 2.00 -9.04 -4.46
N ASN A 145 1.41 -9.52 -3.36
CA ASN A 145 1.81 -9.15 -2.01
C ASN A 145 3.26 -9.58 -1.67
N LEU A 146 3.73 -10.70 -2.20
CA LEU A 146 5.10 -11.17 -2.01
C LEU A 146 6.07 -10.44 -2.95
N ASP A 147 5.68 -10.23 -4.19
CA ASP A 147 6.49 -9.47 -5.16
C ASP A 147 6.76 -8.05 -4.69
N ILE A 148 5.74 -7.30 -4.25
CA ILE A 148 5.93 -5.92 -3.80
C ILE A 148 6.87 -5.83 -2.59
N ILE A 149 6.83 -6.80 -1.67
CA ILE A 149 7.74 -6.84 -0.52
C ILE A 149 9.19 -7.02 -0.99
N ASN A 150 9.43 -7.97 -1.87
CA ASN A 150 10.77 -8.27 -2.38
C ASN A 150 11.32 -7.10 -3.20
N CYS A 151 10.54 -6.55 -4.12
CA CYS A 151 10.95 -5.39 -4.92
C CYS A 151 11.26 -4.16 -4.05
N ALA A 152 10.42 -3.87 -3.05
CA ALA A 152 10.66 -2.77 -2.13
C ALA A 152 11.94 -2.97 -1.30
N ALA A 153 12.22 -4.20 -0.85
CA ALA A 153 13.44 -4.52 -0.11
C ALA A 153 14.69 -4.31 -0.96
N ILE A 154 14.68 -4.78 -2.20
CA ILE A 154 15.80 -4.63 -3.15
C ILE A 154 16.07 -3.14 -3.41
N VAL A 155 15.05 -2.38 -3.81
CA VAL A 155 15.20 -0.94 -4.10
C VAL A 155 15.70 -0.18 -2.87
N THR A 156 15.21 -0.49 -1.67
CA THR A 156 15.68 0.15 -0.45
C THR A 156 17.16 -0.14 -0.21
N ALA A 157 17.61 -1.39 -0.43
CA ALA A 157 19.02 -1.76 -0.30
C ALA A 157 19.89 -1.04 -1.34
N GLU A 158 19.43 -0.94 -2.58
CA GLU A 158 20.13 -0.22 -3.66
C GLU A 158 20.25 1.28 -3.36
N GLU A 159 19.19 1.93 -2.91
CA GLU A 159 19.21 3.35 -2.55
C GLU A 159 20.13 3.62 -1.33
N TYR A 160 20.12 2.71 -0.35
CA TYR A 160 21.05 2.78 0.77
C TYR A 160 22.51 2.66 0.30
N ALA A 161 22.81 1.71 -0.58
CA ALA A 161 24.15 1.53 -1.14
C ALA A 161 24.61 2.76 -1.94
N LYS A 162 23.76 3.30 -2.82
CA LYS A 162 24.06 4.51 -3.60
C LYS A 162 24.34 5.72 -2.70
N LYS A 163 23.60 5.87 -1.60
CA LYS A 163 23.81 6.98 -0.67
C LYS A 163 25.15 6.88 0.06
N ASN A 164 25.54 5.68 0.49
CA ASN A 164 26.79 5.48 1.22
C ASN A 164 28.03 5.49 0.30
N LEU A 165 27.91 5.02 -0.95
CA LEU A 165 29.00 5.09 -1.93
C LEU A 165 29.29 6.51 -2.41
N LYS A 166 28.33 7.43 -2.34
CA LYS A 166 28.55 8.85 -2.65
C LYS A 166 29.21 9.63 -1.50
N SER A 167 29.30 9.04 -0.32
CA SER A 167 29.86 9.65 0.88
C SER A 167 31.29 9.13 1.19
N ALA A 168 31.81 8.20 0.38
CA ALA A 168 33.17 7.65 0.41
C ALA A 168 33.98 8.19 -0.75
#